data_8dabeaf21cf0d98572cb4b3dc8e194bb
#
_entry.id   8dabeaf21cf0d98572cb4b3dc8e194bb
#
_cell.length_a   1.000
_cell.length_b   1.000
_cell.length_c   1.000
_cell.angle_alpha   90.00
_cell.angle_beta   90.00
_cell.angle_gamma   90.00
#
_symmetry.space_group_name_H-M   'P 1'
#
loop_
_entity.id
_entity.type
_entity.pdbx_description
1 polymer ?
#
loop_
_entity_poly.entity_id
_entity_poly.type
_entity_poly.pdbx_seq_one_letter_code
_entity_poly.pdbx_strand_id
1 'polypeptide(L)'
;MNSGFNQDCIIKPPVTEPLSNILPSEPLLLMGAGPVPISHAVSRANGVVINHLGETMDRVIKNLKVMAAYAYQTKSNKIMGVSGPASASIEMAITNLLWPGRKVLVLKAGTFSGRMGEMAEGVGAEVDYIERSDASPINAEMVEEAFKKKKYDVLTMVQGETSCGVKTVDFAEIARIAKENGAMVIGDTVCTLTTMPMEMDQWGLDAAISGGQKGLSSIPGVSVIAFSEDAWKFLEKRSVRQPHWCFDAVRSQKFWGHQQYHYTAPVPGILALHEALRQICDETLPERFQRHLVSSKALQAGIEAMGLELVIPESYRLNSV
;
A
#
# COMPACT_ATOMS: atom_id res chain seq x y z
N MET A 1 45.00 -11.31 32.19
CA MET A 1 44.65 -11.58 30.79
C MET A 1 44.32 -10.24 30.16
N ASN A 2 45.26 -9.67 29.39
CA ASN A 2 44.96 -8.45 28.64
C ASN A 2 43.97 -8.80 27.52
N SER A 3 42.73 -8.32 27.64
CA SER A 3 41.78 -8.36 26.56
C SER A 3 42.37 -7.51 25.43
N GLY A 4 42.68 -8.10 24.30
CA GLY A 4 43.26 -7.41 23.12
C GLY A 4 42.30 -6.44 22.42
N PHE A 5 41.42 -5.80 23.16
CA PHE A 5 40.60 -4.70 22.68
C PHE A 5 41.40 -3.41 22.74
N ASN A 6 41.72 -2.84 21.61
CA ASN A 6 42.22 -1.47 21.54
C ASN A 6 41.10 -0.54 22.10
N GLN A 7 41.35 0.05 23.28
CA GLN A 7 40.42 0.96 23.94
C GLN A 7 40.34 2.34 23.28
N ASP A 8 41.25 2.64 22.35
CA ASP A 8 41.23 3.90 21.61
C ASP A 8 40.45 3.76 20.32
N CYS A 9 39.18 4.16 20.36
CA CYS A 9 38.39 4.33 19.15
C CYS A 9 39.04 5.40 18.25
N ILE A 10 39.24 5.08 16.96
CA ILE A 10 39.83 6.01 15.97
C ILE A 10 38.91 7.24 15.83
N ILE A 11 37.58 7.06 15.93
CA ILE A 11 36.60 8.14 15.89
C ILE A 11 36.03 8.30 17.31
N LYS A 12 36.14 9.50 17.86
CA LYS A 12 35.57 9.83 19.17
C LYS A 12 34.04 9.97 19.06
N PRO A 13 33.29 9.66 20.14
CA PRO A 13 31.85 9.89 20.16
C PRO A 13 31.53 11.35 19.80
N PRO A 14 30.54 11.60 18.94
CA PRO A 14 30.09 12.97 18.68
C PRO A 14 29.36 13.54 19.90
N VAL A 15 29.27 14.87 19.93
CA VAL A 15 28.35 15.54 20.87
C VAL A 15 26.92 15.17 20.44
N THR A 16 26.13 14.65 21.37
CA THR A 16 24.75 14.22 21.10
C THR A 16 23.76 15.19 21.73
N GLU A 17 22.60 15.30 21.09
CA GLU A 17 21.47 16.05 21.59
C GLU A 17 20.28 15.09 21.84
N PRO A 18 19.59 15.17 23.00
CA PRO A 18 18.40 14.37 23.27
C PRO A 18 17.27 14.69 22.26
N LEU A 19 16.55 13.66 21.83
CA LEU A 19 15.44 13.84 20.86
C LEU A 19 14.38 14.81 21.36
N SER A 20 14.16 14.88 22.69
CA SER A 20 13.25 15.83 23.35
C SER A 20 13.60 17.30 23.11
N ASN A 21 14.86 17.63 22.76
CA ASN A 21 15.27 18.98 22.43
C ASN A 21 15.05 19.32 20.93
N ILE A 22 14.91 18.30 20.10
CA ILE A 22 14.72 18.41 18.64
C ILE A 22 13.24 18.45 18.27
N LEU A 23 12.44 17.61 18.93
CA LEU A 23 11.01 17.53 18.68
C LEU A 23 10.27 18.72 19.32
N PRO A 24 9.21 19.24 18.65
CA PRO A 24 8.36 20.25 19.26
C PRO A 24 7.67 19.69 20.51
N SER A 25 7.47 20.53 21.52
CA SER A 25 6.78 20.19 22.77
C SER A 25 5.32 19.82 22.56
N GLU A 26 4.68 20.38 21.53
CA GLU A 26 3.30 20.11 21.17
C GLU A 26 3.23 19.30 19.86
N PRO A 27 2.26 18.38 19.73
CA PRO A 27 2.06 17.66 18.49
C PRO A 27 1.81 18.59 17.30
N LEU A 28 2.51 18.39 16.21
CA LEU A 28 2.28 19.14 14.98
C LEU A 28 0.95 18.72 14.33
N LEU A 29 0.18 19.71 13.89
CA LEU A 29 -0.98 19.48 13.05
C LEU A 29 -0.52 19.01 11.66
N LEU A 30 -0.77 17.75 11.35
CA LEU A 30 -0.43 17.18 10.04
C LEU A 30 -1.58 17.44 9.06
N MET A 31 -1.36 18.35 8.11
CA MET A 31 -2.32 18.74 7.07
C MET A 31 -2.03 18.13 5.70
N GLY A 32 -1.09 17.20 5.61
CA GLY A 32 -0.71 16.53 4.36
C GLY A 32 -1.44 15.22 4.14
N ALA A 33 -1.27 14.67 2.96
CA ALA A 33 -1.84 13.39 2.53
C ALA A 33 -1.26 12.14 3.25
N GLY A 34 -0.49 12.34 4.29
CA GLY A 34 0.18 11.30 5.11
C GLY A 34 1.70 11.45 5.10
N PRO A 35 2.39 10.96 6.16
CA PRO A 35 1.80 10.12 7.22
C PRO A 35 0.71 10.84 8.02
N VAL A 36 -0.28 10.05 8.48
CA VAL A 36 -1.40 10.56 9.26
C VAL A 36 -1.12 10.44 10.77
N PRO A 37 -1.76 11.27 11.64
CA PRO A 37 -1.71 11.06 13.07
C PRO A 37 -2.20 9.66 13.46
N ILE A 38 -1.57 9.09 14.48
CA ILE A 38 -1.94 7.77 15.01
C ILE A 38 -2.56 7.89 16.41
N SER A 39 -3.42 6.95 16.78
CA SER A 39 -3.99 6.89 18.11
C SER A 39 -2.93 6.52 19.16
N HIS A 40 -3.18 6.89 20.44
CA HIS A 40 -2.32 6.47 21.55
C HIS A 40 -2.18 4.95 21.66
N ALA A 41 -3.21 4.19 21.32
CA ALA A 41 -3.16 2.72 21.35
C ALA A 41 -2.20 2.17 20.28
N VAL A 42 -2.24 2.70 19.06
CA VAL A 42 -1.30 2.36 17.97
C VAL A 42 0.12 2.75 18.36
N SER A 43 0.31 3.95 18.92
CA SER A 43 1.62 4.40 19.40
C SER A 43 2.19 3.48 20.50
N ARG A 44 1.37 3.08 21.49
CA ARG A 44 1.80 2.13 22.53
C ARG A 44 2.14 0.76 21.96
N ALA A 45 1.35 0.26 21.02
CA ALA A 45 1.63 -1.02 20.34
C ALA A 45 2.98 -1.00 19.62
N ASN A 46 3.33 0.14 18.99
CA ASN A 46 4.63 0.32 18.34
C ASN A 46 5.82 0.31 19.32
N GLY A 47 5.60 0.59 20.59
CA GLY A 47 6.65 0.57 21.62
C GLY A 47 6.95 -0.83 22.18
N VAL A 48 6.29 -1.89 21.69
CA VAL A 48 6.41 -3.25 22.24
C VAL A 48 7.28 -4.12 21.34
N VAL A 49 8.22 -4.85 21.96
CA VAL A 49 9.06 -5.84 21.28
C VAL A 49 8.79 -7.22 21.87
N ILE A 50 8.43 -8.17 21.02
CA ILE A 50 8.28 -9.59 21.36
C ILE A 50 9.10 -10.43 20.38
N ASN A 51 9.25 -11.72 20.64
CA ASN A 51 9.84 -12.62 19.66
C ASN A 51 8.99 -12.61 18.37
N HIS A 52 9.64 -12.46 17.23
CA HIS A 52 8.98 -12.47 15.91
C HIS A 52 8.51 -13.88 15.47
N LEU A 53 8.88 -14.92 16.20
CA LEU A 53 8.43 -16.31 16.01
C LEU A 53 7.75 -16.80 17.27
N GLY A 54 6.96 -17.87 17.15
CA GLY A 54 6.28 -18.52 18.24
C GLY A 54 4.81 -18.16 18.35
N GLU A 55 4.13 -18.79 19.30
CA GLU A 55 2.67 -18.80 19.43
C GLU A 55 2.05 -17.39 19.52
N THR A 56 2.66 -16.48 20.28
CA THR A 56 2.15 -15.12 20.43
C THR A 56 2.14 -14.37 19.11
N MET A 57 3.24 -14.43 18.35
CA MET A 57 3.33 -13.76 17.05
C MET A 57 2.42 -14.46 16.02
N ASP A 58 2.28 -15.78 16.06
CA ASP A 58 1.34 -16.49 15.20
C ASP A 58 -0.09 -15.99 15.40
N ARG A 59 -0.50 -15.83 16.63
CA ARG A 59 -1.83 -15.30 16.97
C ARG A 59 -2.01 -13.87 16.49
N VAL A 60 -0.99 -13.01 16.62
CA VAL A 60 -1.01 -11.63 16.09
C VAL A 60 -1.18 -11.65 14.58
N ILE A 61 -0.39 -12.47 13.85
CA ILE A 61 -0.44 -12.55 12.39
C ILE A 61 -1.79 -13.09 11.91
N LYS A 62 -2.32 -14.13 12.52
CA LYS A 62 -3.63 -14.68 12.16
C LYS A 62 -4.74 -13.63 12.31
N ASN A 63 -4.78 -12.91 13.42
CA ASN A 63 -5.76 -11.84 13.64
C ASN A 63 -5.57 -10.69 12.64
N LEU A 64 -4.33 -10.25 12.41
CA LEU A 64 -4.01 -9.20 11.46
C LEU A 64 -4.51 -9.57 10.06
N LYS A 65 -4.25 -10.80 9.59
CA LYS A 65 -4.70 -11.26 8.27
C LYS A 65 -6.23 -11.25 8.13
N VAL A 66 -6.96 -11.67 9.16
CA VAL A 66 -8.44 -11.64 9.14
C VAL A 66 -8.95 -10.19 9.05
N MET A 67 -8.39 -9.28 9.84
CA MET A 67 -8.77 -7.86 9.81
C MET A 67 -8.36 -7.19 8.49
N ALA A 68 -7.21 -7.52 7.95
CA ALA A 68 -6.79 -7.02 6.64
C ALA A 68 -7.66 -7.58 5.50
N ALA A 69 -8.06 -8.86 5.56
CA ALA A 69 -9.02 -9.44 4.61
C ALA A 69 -10.35 -8.68 4.61
N TYR A 70 -10.84 -8.31 5.80
CA TYR A 70 -12.01 -7.44 5.93
C TYR A 70 -11.77 -6.07 5.28
N ALA A 71 -10.63 -5.43 5.51
CA ALA A 71 -10.32 -4.13 4.93
C ALA A 71 -10.24 -4.18 3.38
N TYR A 72 -9.68 -5.26 2.82
CA TYR A 72 -9.60 -5.49 1.38
C TYR A 72 -10.86 -6.09 0.74
N GLN A 73 -11.83 -6.50 1.56
CA GLN A 73 -13.03 -7.24 1.09
C GLN A 73 -12.64 -8.44 0.23
N THR A 74 -11.75 -9.30 0.77
CA THR A 74 -11.24 -10.51 0.10
C THR A 74 -11.39 -11.74 0.97
N LYS A 75 -11.64 -12.88 0.34
CA LYS A 75 -11.60 -14.22 0.95
C LYS A 75 -10.19 -14.85 0.88
N SER A 76 -9.28 -14.25 0.13
CA SER A 76 -7.92 -14.74 0.02
C SER A 76 -7.19 -14.65 1.35
N ASN A 77 -6.45 -15.70 1.67
CA ASN A 77 -5.55 -15.71 2.83
C ASN A 77 -4.10 -15.33 2.47
N LYS A 78 -3.85 -14.93 1.22
CA LYS A 78 -2.54 -14.52 0.70
C LYS A 78 -2.26 -13.06 1.00
N ILE A 79 -2.42 -12.70 2.26
CA ILE A 79 -2.18 -11.35 2.80
C ILE A 79 -0.91 -11.37 3.62
N MET A 80 -0.07 -10.37 3.41
CA MET A 80 1.19 -10.25 4.14
C MET A 80 1.58 -8.80 4.35
N GLY A 81 2.30 -8.53 5.43
CA GLY A 81 2.98 -7.26 5.64
C GLY A 81 4.33 -7.25 4.92
N VAL A 82 4.70 -6.10 4.45
CA VAL A 82 6.00 -5.85 3.80
C VAL A 82 6.76 -4.84 4.65
N SER A 83 8.01 -5.16 4.99
CA SER A 83 8.87 -4.23 5.73
C SER A 83 9.22 -3.05 4.85
N GLY A 84 8.66 -1.89 5.18
CA GLY A 84 8.88 -0.65 4.44
C GLY A 84 7.61 0.17 4.23
N PRO A 85 7.75 1.32 3.53
CA PRO A 85 6.63 2.17 3.14
C PRO A 85 5.77 1.47 2.06
N ALA A 86 4.64 2.07 1.70
CA ALA A 86 3.75 1.55 0.65
C ALA A 86 4.50 1.23 -0.67
N SER A 87 5.54 1.98 -1.01
CA SER A 87 6.39 1.70 -2.18
C SER A 87 7.01 0.30 -2.14
N ALA A 88 7.33 -0.23 -0.95
CA ALA A 88 7.85 -1.59 -0.82
C ALA A 88 6.81 -2.67 -1.17
N SER A 89 5.53 -2.46 -0.83
CA SER A 89 4.47 -3.38 -1.25
C SER A 89 4.12 -3.24 -2.74
N ILE A 90 4.22 -2.02 -3.30
CA ILE A 90 4.12 -1.82 -4.76
C ILE A 90 5.22 -2.59 -5.47
N GLU A 91 6.47 -2.41 -5.05
CA GLU A 91 7.63 -3.11 -5.61
C GLU A 91 7.51 -4.63 -5.44
N MET A 92 6.98 -5.10 -4.31
CA MET A 92 6.66 -6.52 -4.13
C MET A 92 5.65 -7.02 -5.16
N ALA A 93 4.56 -6.30 -5.43
CA ALA A 93 3.60 -6.71 -6.46
C ALA A 93 4.24 -6.74 -7.85
N ILE A 94 4.94 -5.67 -8.22
CA ILE A 94 5.61 -5.51 -9.52
C ILE A 94 6.65 -6.61 -9.74
N THR A 95 7.58 -6.80 -8.81
CA THR A 95 8.68 -7.77 -8.97
C THR A 95 8.22 -9.22 -8.94
N ASN A 96 7.05 -9.51 -8.37
CA ASN A 96 6.47 -10.85 -8.37
C ASN A 96 5.66 -11.13 -9.65
N LEU A 97 4.97 -10.15 -10.22
CA LEU A 97 4.10 -10.33 -11.37
C LEU A 97 4.76 -9.93 -12.71
N LEU A 98 5.87 -9.18 -12.69
CA LEU A 98 6.58 -8.72 -13.87
C LEU A 98 8.06 -9.16 -13.86
N TRP A 99 8.62 -9.33 -15.04
CA TRP A 99 10.01 -9.64 -15.34
C TRP A 99 10.29 -9.41 -16.83
N PRO A 100 11.54 -9.49 -17.31
CA PRO A 100 11.87 -9.27 -18.73
C PRO A 100 11.01 -10.12 -19.67
N GLY A 101 10.41 -9.48 -20.67
CA GLY A 101 9.54 -10.09 -21.68
C GLY A 101 8.05 -10.08 -21.31
N ARG A 102 7.66 -9.67 -20.11
CA ARG A 102 6.25 -9.40 -19.78
C ARG A 102 5.86 -7.97 -20.13
N LYS A 103 4.62 -7.79 -20.52
CA LYS A 103 4.06 -6.51 -20.98
C LYS A 103 3.11 -5.95 -19.94
N VAL A 104 3.26 -4.69 -19.61
CA VAL A 104 2.39 -4.00 -18.66
C VAL A 104 1.81 -2.73 -19.26
N LEU A 105 0.51 -2.53 -19.00
CA LEU A 105 -0.18 -1.26 -19.25
C LEU A 105 -0.25 -0.48 -17.95
N VAL A 106 0.34 0.70 -17.90
CA VAL A 106 0.37 1.59 -16.74
C VAL A 106 -0.60 2.74 -16.95
N LEU A 107 -1.55 2.88 -16.04
CA LEU A 107 -2.48 4.00 -16.05
C LEU A 107 -1.87 5.16 -15.24
N LYS A 108 -1.18 6.08 -15.92
CA LYS A 108 -0.44 7.17 -15.31
C LYS A 108 -1.29 8.43 -15.21
N ALA A 109 -1.96 8.61 -14.08
CA ALA A 109 -2.74 9.80 -13.77
C ALA A 109 -1.95 10.86 -12.96
N GLY A 110 -0.75 10.52 -12.48
CA GLY A 110 0.11 11.42 -11.72
C GLY A 110 1.39 10.75 -11.25
N THR A 111 1.98 11.29 -10.18
CA THR A 111 3.30 10.86 -9.67
C THR A 111 3.30 9.41 -9.14
N PHE A 112 2.27 9.01 -8.37
CA PHE A 112 2.28 7.70 -7.71
C PHE A 112 1.98 6.58 -8.68
N SER A 113 1.04 6.77 -9.59
CA SER A 113 0.79 5.83 -10.68
C SER A 113 1.99 5.72 -11.64
N GLY A 114 2.71 6.82 -11.90
CA GLY A 114 3.94 6.81 -12.70
C GLY A 114 5.05 5.93 -12.09
N ARG A 115 5.21 5.93 -10.76
CA ARG A 115 6.20 5.07 -10.07
C ARG A 115 6.00 3.58 -10.33
N MET A 116 4.76 3.14 -10.52
CA MET A 116 4.49 1.74 -10.86
C MET A 116 5.11 1.38 -12.21
N GLY A 117 5.09 2.32 -13.16
CA GLY A 117 5.78 2.16 -14.44
C GLY A 117 7.30 2.14 -14.31
N GLU A 118 7.88 3.09 -13.57
CA GLU A 118 9.32 3.13 -13.30
C GLU A 118 9.83 1.83 -12.64
N MET A 119 9.07 1.28 -11.68
CA MET A 119 9.38 -0.01 -11.06
C MET A 119 9.27 -1.17 -12.06
N ALA A 120 8.28 -1.13 -12.96
CA ALA A 120 8.10 -2.14 -14.00
C ALA A 120 9.23 -2.10 -15.04
N GLU A 121 9.67 -0.91 -15.45
CA GLU A 121 10.86 -0.72 -16.28
C GLU A 121 12.12 -1.25 -15.57
N GLY A 122 12.24 -0.98 -14.27
CA GLY A 122 13.37 -1.42 -13.44
C GLY A 122 13.54 -2.95 -13.37
N VAL A 123 12.45 -3.72 -13.51
CA VAL A 123 12.50 -5.19 -13.58
C VAL A 123 12.59 -5.71 -15.02
N GLY A 124 12.71 -4.82 -16.01
CA GLY A 124 12.87 -5.16 -17.42
C GLY A 124 11.58 -5.56 -18.14
N ALA A 125 10.41 -5.19 -17.62
CA ALA A 125 9.15 -5.37 -18.33
C ALA A 125 9.02 -4.40 -19.52
N GLU A 126 8.22 -4.77 -20.52
CA GLU A 126 7.82 -3.87 -21.60
C GLU A 126 6.65 -3.01 -21.10
N VAL A 127 6.87 -1.69 -21.00
CA VAL A 127 5.90 -0.76 -20.38
C VAL A 127 5.27 0.13 -21.44
N ASP A 128 3.94 0.13 -21.49
CA ASP A 128 3.15 1.14 -22.20
C ASP A 128 2.34 1.96 -21.21
N TYR A 129 2.11 3.22 -21.52
CA TYR A 129 1.39 4.16 -20.67
C TYR A 129 0.11 4.67 -21.34
N ILE A 130 -0.98 4.74 -20.56
CA ILE A 130 -2.04 5.72 -20.79
C ILE A 130 -1.78 6.85 -19.80
N GLU A 131 -1.51 8.05 -20.29
CA GLU A 131 -1.11 9.19 -19.48
C GLU A 131 -2.13 10.32 -19.54
N ARG A 132 -2.42 10.92 -18.37
CA ARG A 132 -3.21 12.14 -18.21
C ARG A 132 -2.42 13.13 -17.35
N SER A 133 -2.14 14.30 -17.92
CA SER A 133 -1.41 15.39 -17.23
C SER A 133 -2.31 16.53 -16.77
N ASP A 134 -3.59 16.48 -17.11
CA ASP A 134 -4.58 17.53 -16.89
C ASP A 134 -5.43 17.32 -15.62
N ALA A 135 -4.96 16.46 -14.69
CA ALA A 135 -5.67 16.11 -13.47
C ALA A 135 -7.09 15.56 -13.74
N SER A 136 -7.29 14.88 -14.85
CA SER A 136 -8.52 14.15 -15.17
C SER A 136 -8.32 12.64 -15.04
N PRO A 137 -9.39 11.86 -14.74
CA PRO A 137 -9.26 10.43 -14.61
C PRO A 137 -8.99 9.74 -15.96
N ILE A 138 -8.29 8.62 -15.91
CA ILE A 138 -8.26 7.66 -17.00
C ILE A 138 -9.53 6.83 -16.90
N ASN A 139 -10.30 6.73 -17.99
CA ASN A 139 -11.59 6.04 -18.01
C ASN A 139 -11.48 4.65 -18.67
N ALA A 140 -12.55 3.86 -18.55
CA ALA A 140 -12.64 2.50 -19.05
C ALA A 140 -12.48 2.42 -20.58
N GLU A 141 -13.04 3.38 -21.34
CA GLU A 141 -12.96 3.42 -22.80
C GLU A 141 -11.51 3.52 -23.30
N MET A 142 -10.67 4.35 -22.68
CA MET A 142 -9.24 4.48 -23.01
C MET A 142 -8.50 3.15 -22.83
N VAL A 143 -8.85 2.41 -21.77
CA VAL A 143 -8.24 1.11 -21.46
C VAL A 143 -8.70 0.05 -22.45
N GLU A 144 -9.98 0.00 -22.79
CA GLU A 144 -10.52 -0.89 -23.80
C GLU A 144 -9.85 -0.69 -25.17
N GLU A 145 -9.67 0.57 -25.57
CA GLU A 145 -8.97 0.91 -26.82
C GLU A 145 -7.48 0.48 -26.81
N ALA A 146 -6.80 0.52 -25.67
CA ALA A 146 -5.44 0.02 -25.55
C ALA A 146 -5.39 -1.51 -25.69
N PHE A 147 -6.30 -2.25 -25.07
CA PHE A 147 -6.37 -3.71 -25.17
C PHE A 147 -6.78 -4.19 -26.57
N LYS A 148 -7.56 -3.43 -27.33
CA LYS A 148 -7.84 -3.73 -28.76
C LYS A 148 -6.58 -3.69 -29.63
N LYS A 149 -5.59 -2.86 -29.26
CA LYS A 149 -4.36 -2.66 -30.04
C LYS A 149 -3.24 -3.62 -29.67
N LYS A 150 -3.13 -3.98 -28.39
CA LYS A 150 -2.01 -4.78 -27.85
C LYS A 150 -2.47 -5.63 -26.68
N LYS A 151 -1.91 -6.83 -26.54
CA LYS A 151 -2.10 -7.67 -25.35
C LYS A 151 -1.10 -7.29 -24.28
N TYR A 152 -1.56 -7.23 -23.03
CA TYR A 152 -0.76 -7.00 -21.84
C TYR A 152 -0.90 -8.17 -20.88
N ASP A 153 0.17 -8.47 -20.13
CA ASP A 153 0.17 -9.48 -19.08
C ASP A 153 -0.32 -8.92 -17.76
N VAL A 154 -0.09 -7.62 -17.54
CA VAL A 154 -0.45 -6.92 -16.30
C VAL A 154 -0.99 -5.53 -16.65
N LEU A 155 -1.98 -5.08 -15.88
CA LEU A 155 -2.41 -3.69 -15.82
C LEU A 155 -2.11 -3.17 -14.41
N THR A 156 -1.56 -1.96 -14.31
CA THR A 156 -1.37 -1.26 -13.03
C THR A 156 -2.19 0.01 -13.00
N MET A 157 -2.86 0.25 -11.88
CA MET A 157 -3.67 1.44 -11.67
C MET A 157 -3.73 1.85 -10.20
N VAL A 158 -3.99 3.13 -9.95
CA VAL A 158 -4.28 3.65 -8.61
C VAL A 158 -5.78 3.90 -8.46
N GLN A 159 -6.36 3.57 -7.31
CA GLN A 159 -7.75 3.94 -7.02
C GLN A 159 -7.87 5.44 -6.75
N GLY A 160 -6.85 6.04 -6.17
CA GLY A 160 -6.73 7.46 -5.95
C GLY A 160 -5.32 7.95 -6.18
N GLU A 161 -5.16 8.98 -7.01
CA GLU A 161 -3.88 9.64 -7.27
C GLU A 161 -3.72 10.85 -6.35
N THR A 162 -2.95 10.67 -5.29
CA THR A 162 -2.75 11.68 -4.25
C THR A 162 -2.07 12.95 -4.77
N SER A 163 -1.20 12.85 -5.77
CA SER A 163 -0.42 13.98 -6.27
C SER A 163 -1.26 15.06 -6.96
N CYS A 164 -2.45 14.71 -7.40
CA CYS A 164 -3.39 15.65 -8.04
C CYS A 164 -4.81 15.60 -7.44
N GLY A 165 -5.10 14.73 -6.49
CA GLY A 165 -6.42 14.63 -5.83
C GLY A 165 -7.52 13.93 -6.66
N VAL A 166 -7.14 13.14 -7.67
CA VAL A 166 -8.07 12.47 -8.60
C VAL A 166 -8.34 11.03 -8.17
N LYS A 167 -9.61 10.62 -8.13
CA LYS A 167 -9.99 9.21 -8.02
C LYS A 167 -10.27 8.61 -9.40
N THR A 168 -9.89 7.36 -9.59
CA THR A 168 -10.26 6.57 -10.77
C THR A 168 -11.70 6.08 -10.60
N VAL A 169 -12.66 6.73 -11.27
CA VAL A 169 -14.11 6.45 -11.11
C VAL A 169 -14.51 5.09 -11.67
N ASP A 170 -13.88 4.65 -12.77
CA ASP A 170 -14.16 3.40 -13.46
C ASP A 170 -13.27 2.24 -12.97
N PHE A 171 -12.75 2.31 -11.75
CA PHE A 171 -11.73 1.38 -11.23
C PHE A 171 -12.13 -0.09 -11.37
N ALA A 172 -13.37 -0.45 -10.97
CA ALA A 172 -13.90 -1.80 -11.09
C ALA A 172 -14.09 -2.23 -12.56
N GLU A 173 -14.58 -1.33 -13.40
CA GLU A 173 -14.79 -1.59 -14.82
C GLU A 173 -13.46 -1.76 -15.58
N ILE A 174 -12.48 -0.94 -15.27
CA ILE A 174 -11.11 -1.07 -15.81
C ILE A 174 -10.51 -2.43 -15.43
N ALA A 175 -10.68 -2.84 -14.19
CA ALA A 175 -10.22 -4.16 -13.74
C ALA A 175 -10.92 -5.29 -14.51
N ARG A 176 -12.24 -5.20 -14.71
CA ARG A 176 -13.00 -6.17 -15.49
C ARG A 176 -12.48 -6.28 -16.93
N ILE A 177 -12.28 -5.14 -17.61
CA ILE A 177 -11.73 -5.11 -18.98
C ILE A 177 -10.36 -5.80 -19.04
N ALA A 178 -9.46 -5.50 -18.11
CA ALA A 178 -8.15 -6.14 -18.06
C ALA A 178 -8.26 -7.66 -17.86
N LYS A 179 -9.10 -8.13 -16.94
CA LYS A 179 -9.33 -9.56 -16.69
C LYS A 179 -9.91 -10.28 -17.89
N GLU A 180 -10.88 -9.70 -18.58
CA GLU A 180 -11.47 -10.27 -19.80
C GLU A 180 -10.45 -10.40 -20.94
N ASN A 181 -9.44 -9.54 -20.96
CA ASN A 181 -8.32 -9.62 -21.90
C ASN A 181 -7.15 -10.49 -21.41
N GLY A 182 -7.31 -11.18 -20.27
CA GLY A 182 -6.32 -12.11 -19.71
C GLY A 182 -5.16 -11.45 -18.96
N ALA A 183 -5.25 -10.16 -18.66
CA ALA A 183 -4.25 -9.46 -17.87
C ALA A 183 -4.49 -9.62 -16.36
N MET A 184 -3.42 -9.65 -15.57
CA MET A 184 -3.49 -9.50 -14.12
C MET A 184 -3.58 -8.03 -13.75
N VAL A 185 -4.27 -7.72 -12.64
CA VAL A 185 -4.51 -6.35 -12.21
C VAL A 185 -3.83 -6.07 -10.87
N ILE A 186 -2.93 -5.08 -10.88
CA ILE A 186 -2.33 -4.53 -9.66
C ILE A 186 -3.02 -3.20 -9.34
N GLY A 187 -3.74 -3.17 -8.21
CA GLY A 187 -4.43 -1.99 -7.71
C GLY A 187 -3.68 -1.35 -6.54
N ASP A 188 -3.24 -0.11 -6.72
CA ASP A 188 -2.76 0.72 -5.61
C ASP A 188 -3.95 1.37 -4.91
N THR A 189 -4.17 0.99 -3.66
CA THR A 189 -5.20 1.53 -2.78
C THR A 189 -4.61 2.24 -1.57
N VAL A 190 -3.38 2.71 -1.67
CA VAL A 190 -2.62 3.26 -0.55
C VAL A 190 -3.34 4.40 0.14
N CYS A 191 -3.89 5.36 -0.59
CA CYS A 191 -4.61 6.50 -0.01
C CYS A 191 -6.12 6.26 0.15
N THR A 192 -6.66 5.17 -0.40
CA THR A 192 -8.11 4.93 -0.47
C THR A 192 -8.60 3.77 0.39
N LEU A 193 -7.74 2.78 0.67
CA LEU A 193 -8.13 1.64 1.49
C LEU A 193 -8.65 2.11 2.85
N THR A 194 -9.85 1.71 3.20
CA THR A 194 -10.63 2.09 4.40
C THR A 194 -11.13 3.54 4.45
N THR A 195 -10.83 4.38 3.46
CA THR A 195 -11.38 5.74 3.36
C THR A 195 -12.53 5.86 2.35
N MET A 196 -12.60 4.90 1.44
CA MET A 196 -13.68 4.73 0.46
C MET A 196 -13.83 3.25 0.10
N PRO A 197 -14.97 2.83 -0.49
CA PRO A 197 -15.21 1.43 -0.85
C PRO A 197 -14.10 0.84 -1.74
N MET A 198 -13.69 -0.37 -1.39
CA MET A 198 -12.78 -1.20 -2.17
C MET A 198 -13.16 -2.67 -1.97
N GLU A 199 -13.40 -3.41 -3.04
CA GLU A 199 -13.90 -4.77 -3.02
C GLU A 199 -13.03 -5.65 -3.92
N MET A 200 -11.88 -6.07 -3.38
CA MET A 200 -10.82 -6.75 -4.12
C MET A 200 -11.34 -7.94 -4.95
N ASP A 201 -12.10 -8.83 -4.32
CA ASP A 201 -12.59 -10.03 -4.99
C ASP A 201 -13.63 -9.72 -6.06
N GLN A 202 -14.58 -8.83 -5.74
CA GLN A 202 -15.64 -8.46 -6.66
C GLN A 202 -15.11 -7.73 -7.89
N TRP A 203 -14.08 -6.89 -7.70
CA TRP A 203 -13.45 -6.14 -8.79
C TRP A 203 -12.38 -6.94 -9.54
N GLY A 204 -12.01 -8.12 -9.04
CA GLY A 204 -11.08 -9.02 -9.70
C GLY A 204 -9.62 -8.55 -9.66
N LEU A 205 -9.20 -7.85 -8.60
CA LEU A 205 -7.81 -7.46 -8.43
C LEU A 205 -6.93 -8.67 -8.11
N ASP A 206 -5.79 -8.78 -8.77
CA ASP A 206 -4.81 -9.83 -8.54
C ASP A 206 -3.81 -9.49 -7.43
N ALA A 207 -3.50 -8.20 -7.28
CA ALA A 207 -2.78 -7.66 -6.13
C ALA A 207 -3.39 -6.33 -5.71
N ALA A 208 -3.67 -6.14 -4.43
CA ALA A 208 -4.11 -4.89 -3.83
C ALA A 208 -3.11 -4.45 -2.75
N ILE A 209 -2.73 -3.17 -2.77
CA ILE A 209 -1.61 -2.64 -2.01
C ILE A 209 -2.07 -1.50 -1.12
N SER A 210 -1.58 -1.44 0.13
CA SER A 210 -1.78 -0.29 1.02
C SER A 210 -0.58 -0.02 1.92
N GLY A 211 -0.52 1.19 2.45
CA GLY A 211 0.51 1.62 3.39
C GLY A 211 -0.04 1.88 4.79
N GLY A 212 0.66 1.44 5.82
CA GLY A 212 0.25 1.65 7.21
C GLY A 212 -0.02 3.11 7.56
N GLN A 213 0.78 4.03 7.04
CA GLN A 213 0.78 5.46 7.34
C GLN A 213 -0.32 6.30 6.65
N LYS A 214 -1.24 5.67 5.92
CA LYS A 214 -2.33 6.29 5.17
C LYS A 214 -3.69 5.91 5.77
N GLY A 215 -4.66 5.51 4.94
CA GLY A 215 -6.00 5.12 5.38
C GLY A 215 -6.04 4.04 6.48
N LEU A 216 -5.01 3.23 6.63
CA LEU A 216 -4.90 2.26 7.73
C LEU A 216 -4.63 2.89 9.10
N SER A 217 -4.27 4.17 9.19
CA SER A 217 -4.05 4.91 10.45
C SER A 217 -3.01 4.28 11.38
N SER A 218 -1.96 3.69 10.79
CA SER A 218 -0.79 3.12 11.48
C SER A 218 0.48 3.92 11.13
N ILE A 219 1.63 3.40 11.52
CA ILE A 219 2.93 4.01 11.27
C ILE A 219 3.47 3.65 9.87
N PRO A 220 4.37 4.44 9.28
CA PRO A 220 5.23 3.97 8.20
C PRO A 220 6.15 2.84 8.69
N GLY A 221 6.60 1.97 7.80
CA GLY A 221 7.52 0.87 8.14
C GLY A 221 6.95 -0.52 7.98
N VAL A 222 5.62 -0.67 7.97
CA VAL A 222 4.92 -1.88 7.53
C VAL A 222 3.81 -1.49 6.56
N SER A 223 3.92 -1.94 5.33
CA SER A 223 2.87 -1.88 4.32
C SER A 223 2.18 -3.24 4.19
N VAL A 224 1.03 -3.28 3.54
CA VAL A 224 0.22 -4.50 3.39
C VAL A 224 -0.06 -4.75 1.92
N ILE A 225 0.02 -6.03 1.54
CA ILE A 225 -0.36 -6.51 0.22
C ILE A 225 -1.27 -7.72 0.37
N ALA A 226 -2.29 -7.78 -0.47
CA ALA A 226 -3.14 -8.95 -0.66
C ALA A 226 -3.00 -9.44 -2.11
N PHE A 227 -2.83 -10.74 -2.30
CA PHE A 227 -2.87 -11.39 -3.62
C PHE A 227 -4.13 -12.22 -3.76
N SER A 228 -4.70 -12.26 -4.98
CA SER A 228 -5.76 -13.21 -5.32
C SER A 228 -5.24 -14.66 -5.34
N GLU A 229 -6.14 -15.62 -5.24
CA GLU A 229 -5.76 -17.04 -5.37
C GLU A 229 -5.19 -17.36 -6.77
N ASP A 230 -5.65 -16.67 -7.81
CA ASP A 230 -5.14 -16.87 -9.16
C ASP A 230 -3.76 -16.25 -9.34
N ALA A 231 -3.52 -15.04 -8.82
CA ALA A 231 -2.18 -14.48 -8.76
C ALA A 231 -1.24 -15.40 -7.97
N TRP A 232 -1.71 -15.95 -6.85
CA TRP A 232 -0.90 -16.85 -6.04
C TRP A 232 -0.50 -18.14 -6.79
N LYS A 233 -1.46 -18.80 -7.44
CA LYS A 233 -1.17 -19.95 -8.30
C LYS A 233 -0.17 -19.63 -9.40
N PHE A 234 -0.24 -18.41 -9.95
CA PHE A 234 0.72 -17.93 -10.94
C PHE A 234 2.12 -17.75 -10.34
N LEU A 235 2.23 -17.16 -9.15
CA LEU A 235 3.51 -16.96 -8.44
C LEU A 235 4.19 -18.31 -8.11
N GLU A 236 3.44 -19.31 -7.67
CA GLU A 236 3.96 -20.65 -7.36
C GLU A 236 4.54 -21.37 -8.61
N LYS A 237 4.02 -21.04 -9.79
CA LYS A 237 4.47 -21.60 -11.08
C LYS A 237 5.56 -20.75 -11.75
N ARG A 238 5.96 -19.65 -11.15
CA ARG A 238 6.96 -18.74 -11.73
C ARG A 238 8.29 -19.47 -11.95
N SER A 239 8.78 -19.52 -13.18
CA SER A 239 10.07 -20.13 -13.55
C SER A 239 11.24 -19.14 -13.51
N VAL A 240 10.96 -17.84 -13.63
CA VAL A 240 11.98 -16.79 -13.58
C VAL A 240 12.32 -16.47 -12.13
N ARG A 241 13.62 -16.43 -11.82
CA ARG A 241 14.08 -16.12 -10.47
C ARG A 241 13.60 -14.74 -10.02
N GLN A 242 13.05 -14.66 -8.79
CA GLN A 242 12.73 -13.40 -8.14
C GLN A 242 14.02 -12.62 -7.82
N PRO A 243 14.17 -11.35 -8.29
CA PRO A 243 15.40 -10.59 -8.10
C PRO A 243 15.60 -10.12 -6.65
N HIS A 244 14.49 -9.87 -5.92
CA HIS A 244 14.52 -9.33 -4.55
C HIS A 244 14.19 -10.41 -3.51
N TRP A 245 15.18 -10.77 -2.70
CA TRP A 245 14.99 -11.78 -1.67
C TRP A 245 13.93 -11.39 -0.61
N CYS A 246 13.92 -10.12 -0.17
CA CYS A 246 12.96 -9.63 0.83
C CYS A 246 11.54 -9.47 0.27
N PHE A 247 11.40 -9.18 -1.02
CA PHE A 247 10.10 -8.95 -1.68
C PHE A 247 9.60 -10.19 -2.45
N ASP A 248 10.22 -11.34 -2.26
CA ASP A 248 9.70 -12.60 -2.76
C ASP A 248 8.46 -13.02 -1.95
N ALA A 249 7.28 -12.92 -2.57
CA ALA A 249 6.00 -13.22 -1.92
C ALA A 249 5.91 -14.67 -1.44
N VAL A 250 6.40 -15.62 -2.25
CA VAL A 250 6.40 -17.05 -1.89
C VAL A 250 7.31 -17.31 -0.68
N ARG A 251 8.45 -16.63 -0.59
CA ARG A 251 9.31 -16.69 0.60
C ARG A 251 8.66 -16.03 1.81
N SER A 252 8.03 -14.88 1.62
CA SER A 252 7.34 -14.14 2.68
C SER A 252 6.21 -14.95 3.30
N GLN A 253 5.55 -15.80 2.51
CA GLN A 253 4.53 -16.74 3.00
C GLN A 253 5.05 -17.70 4.07
N LYS A 254 6.35 -17.99 4.11
CA LYS A 254 6.95 -18.81 5.19
C LYS A 254 6.69 -18.20 6.56
N PHE A 255 6.88 -16.90 6.69
CA PHE A 255 6.58 -16.17 7.92
C PHE A 255 5.07 -15.89 8.07
N TRP A 256 4.44 -15.31 7.06
CA TRP A 256 3.04 -14.86 7.13
C TRP A 256 2.00 -16.00 7.08
N GLY A 257 2.39 -17.19 6.64
CA GLY A 257 1.49 -18.33 6.53
C GLY A 257 1.86 -19.53 7.42
N HIS A 258 3.15 -19.71 7.70
CA HIS A 258 3.67 -20.93 8.31
C HIS A 258 4.56 -20.71 9.53
N GLN A 259 4.75 -19.47 9.98
CA GLN A 259 5.60 -19.09 11.11
C GLN A 259 7.05 -19.56 11.00
N GLN A 260 7.52 -19.72 9.78
CA GLN A 260 8.92 -20.07 9.51
C GLN A 260 9.73 -18.80 9.28
N TYR A 261 11.00 -18.84 9.64
CA TYR A 261 11.89 -17.70 9.46
C TYR A 261 12.08 -17.35 7.98
N HIS A 262 11.89 -16.08 7.66
CA HIS A 262 12.29 -15.47 6.39
C HIS A 262 13.38 -14.43 6.63
N TYR A 263 13.06 -13.39 7.36
CA TYR A 263 13.96 -12.38 7.95
C TYR A 263 13.35 -11.91 9.26
N THR A 264 14.11 -11.16 10.06
CA THR A 264 13.55 -10.61 11.31
C THR A 264 12.47 -9.60 10.98
N ALA A 265 11.24 -9.95 11.28
CA ALA A 265 10.09 -9.12 11.01
C ALA A 265 10.09 -7.85 11.87
N PRO A 266 9.59 -6.71 11.37
CA PRO A 266 9.49 -5.45 12.10
C PRO A 266 8.35 -5.52 13.13
N VAL A 267 8.57 -6.28 14.22
CA VAL A 267 7.56 -6.60 15.25
C VAL A 267 6.81 -5.37 15.75
N PRO A 268 7.45 -4.26 16.15
CA PRO A 268 6.73 -3.08 16.62
C PRO A 268 5.73 -2.55 15.58
N GLY A 269 6.14 -2.47 14.32
CA GLY A 269 5.27 -2.02 13.22
C GLY A 269 4.12 -2.98 12.94
N ILE A 270 4.33 -4.30 13.07
CA ILE A 270 3.25 -5.30 12.93
C ILE A 270 2.24 -5.16 14.05
N LEU A 271 2.68 -4.93 15.29
CA LEU A 271 1.78 -4.72 16.43
C LEU A 271 0.99 -3.41 16.29
N ALA A 272 1.63 -2.34 15.82
CA ALA A 272 0.96 -1.08 15.52
C ALA A 272 -0.11 -1.25 14.43
N LEU A 273 0.22 -1.97 13.35
CA LEU A 273 -0.71 -2.25 12.27
C LEU A 273 -1.89 -3.13 12.73
N HIS A 274 -1.63 -4.14 13.57
CA HIS A 274 -2.67 -4.97 14.17
C HIS A 274 -3.67 -4.12 14.95
N GLU A 275 -3.17 -3.21 15.82
CA GLU A 275 -4.03 -2.35 16.64
C GLU A 275 -4.81 -1.34 15.77
N ALA A 276 -4.19 -0.80 14.72
CA ALA A 276 -4.86 0.09 13.78
C ALA A 276 -6.00 -0.62 13.03
N LEU A 277 -5.75 -1.83 12.52
CA LEU A 277 -6.78 -2.65 11.87
C LEU A 277 -7.90 -3.05 12.83
N ARG A 278 -7.57 -3.33 14.11
CA ARG A 278 -8.58 -3.59 15.13
C ARG A 278 -9.53 -2.41 15.31
N GLN A 279 -8.99 -1.18 15.39
CA GLN A 279 -9.80 0.04 15.49
C GLN A 279 -10.67 0.26 14.24
N ILE A 280 -10.17 -0.08 13.05
CA ILE A 280 -10.97 -0.04 11.81
C ILE A 280 -12.12 -1.05 11.86
N CYS A 281 -11.89 -2.24 12.38
CA CYS A 281 -12.95 -3.24 12.54
C CYS A 281 -13.99 -2.82 13.57
N ASP A 282 -13.58 -2.18 14.68
CA ASP A 282 -14.50 -1.65 15.69
C ASP A 282 -15.36 -0.50 15.14
N GLU A 283 -14.77 0.40 14.34
CA GLU A 283 -15.49 1.50 13.67
C GLU A 283 -16.42 0.98 12.57
N THR A 284 -16.10 -0.11 11.94
CA THR A 284 -16.67 -0.67 10.69
C THR A 284 -16.34 0.12 9.43
N LEU A 285 -16.25 -0.56 8.27
CA LEU A 285 -15.96 0.11 7.01
C LEU A 285 -17.06 1.11 6.58
N PRO A 286 -18.38 0.79 6.67
CA PRO A 286 -19.41 1.75 6.29
C PRO A 286 -19.37 3.05 7.09
N GLU A 287 -19.22 2.97 8.42
CA GLU A 287 -19.12 4.15 9.30
C GLU A 287 -17.85 4.97 8.97
N ARG A 288 -16.76 4.28 8.73
CA ARG A 288 -15.50 4.92 8.37
C ARG A 288 -15.56 5.63 7.02
N PHE A 289 -16.16 5.01 6.00
CA PHE A 289 -16.37 5.65 4.69
C PHE A 289 -17.25 6.90 4.82
N GLN A 290 -18.35 6.80 5.59
CA GLN A 290 -19.24 7.93 5.84
C GLN A 290 -18.50 9.07 6.57
N ARG A 291 -17.72 8.76 7.59
CA ARG A 291 -16.93 9.76 8.32
C ARG A 291 -15.93 10.49 7.40
N HIS A 292 -15.19 9.75 6.57
CA HIS A 292 -14.26 10.34 5.60
C HIS A 292 -14.98 11.21 4.57
N LEU A 293 -16.10 10.75 4.05
CA LEU A 293 -16.90 11.50 3.08
C LEU A 293 -17.42 12.82 3.68
N VAL A 294 -18.00 12.77 4.88
CA VAL A 294 -18.52 13.96 5.57
C VAL A 294 -17.40 14.95 5.90
N SER A 295 -16.29 14.46 6.44
CA SER A 295 -15.13 15.31 6.75
C SER A 295 -14.55 15.98 5.52
N SER A 296 -14.43 15.24 4.42
CA SER A 296 -13.95 15.78 3.14
C SER A 296 -14.88 16.87 2.59
N LYS A 297 -16.19 16.60 2.55
CA LYS A 297 -17.18 17.58 2.08
C LYS A 297 -17.18 18.84 2.94
N ALA A 298 -17.10 18.70 4.26
CA ALA A 298 -17.04 19.85 5.17
C ALA A 298 -15.78 20.70 4.93
N LEU A 299 -14.63 20.08 4.75
CA LEU A 299 -13.39 20.78 4.42
C LEU A 299 -13.50 21.50 3.08
N GLN A 300 -13.98 20.83 2.03
CA GLN A 300 -14.16 21.38 0.69
C GLN A 300 -15.11 22.59 0.71
N ALA A 301 -16.27 22.47 1.36
CA ALA A 301 -17.21 23.58 1.51
C ALA A 301 -16.60 24.77 2.28
N GLY A 302 -15.78 24.50 3.30
CA GLY A 302 -15.04 25.55 4.02
C GLY A 302 -14.04 26.28 3.15
N ILE A 303 -13.31 25.57 2.29
CA ILE A 303 -12.34 26.13 1.33
C ILE A 303 -13.07 27.02 0.32
N GLU A 304 -14.17 26.57 -0.26
CA GLU A 304 -15.00 27.34 -1.20
C GLU A 304 -15.61 28.57 -0.54
N ALA A 305 -16.07 28.47 0.72
CA ALA A 305 -16.58 29.60 1.49
C ALA A 305 -15.53 30.68 1.79
N MET A 306 -14.25 30.32 1.79
CA MET A 306 -13.14 31.28 1.86
C MET A 306 -12.81 31.93 0.52
N GLY A 307 -13.53 31.64 -0.55
CA GLY A 307 -13.32 32.18 -1.89
C GLY A 307 -12.22 31.46 -2.68
N LEU A 308 -11.80 30.28 -2.27
CA LEU A 308 -10.85 29.45 -3.01
C LEU A 308 -11.59 28.50 -3.95
N GLU A 309 -10.94 28.16 -5.05
CA GLU A 309 -11.49 27.25 -6.07
C GLU A 309 -10.89 25.85 -5.94
N LEU A 310 -11.73 24.82 -6.01
CA LEU A 310 -11.27 23.43 -6.00
C LEU A 310 -10.99 22.99 -7.44
N VAL A 311 -9.74 22.63 -7.72
CA VAL A 311 -9.25 22.30 -9.07
C VAL A 311 -9.95 21.07 -9.65
N ILE A 312 -10.21 20.07 -8.82
CA ILE A 312 -10.78 18.78 -9.28
C ILE A 312 -12.31 18.83 -9.21
N PRO A 313 -13.03 18.52 -10.30
CA PRO A 313 -14.48 18.36 -10.30
C PRO A 313 -14.97 17.35 -9.28
N GLU A 314 -16.12 17.61 -8.65
CA GLU A 314 -16.67 16.77 -7.56
C GLU A 314 -16.80 15.29 -7.94
N SER A 315 -17.17 15.00 -9.20
CA SER A 315 -17.42 13.63 -9.69
C SER A 315 -16.21 12.69 -9.57
N TYR A 316 -14.99 13.21 -9.65
CA TYR A 316 -13.76 12.43 -9.53
C TYR A 316 -12.76 13.01 -8.53
N ARG A 317 -13.23 13.88 -7.64
CA ARG A 317 -12.44 14.40 -6.51
C ARG A 317 -12.25 13.31 -5.46
N LEU A 318 -11.01 13.17 -5.02
CA LEU A 318 -10.64 12.22 -3.97
C LEU A 318 -11.13 12.74 -2.61
N ASN A 319 -11.64 11.85 -1.75
CA ASN A 319 -12.17 12.22 -0.43
C ASN A 319 -11.17 12.00 0.72
N SER A 320 -9.95 11.58 0.43
CA SER A 320 -8.92 11.26 1.42
C SER A 320 -7.68 12.16 1.32
N VAL A 321 -7.71 13.11 0.39
CA VAL A 321 -6.60 14.05 0.13
C VAL A 321 -7.17 15.43 -0.16
#